data_3004d48ab377498b1e9c872f6dc8a3d9
#
_entry.id   3004d48ab377498b1e9c872f6dc8a3d9
#
_cell.length_a   1.000
_cell.length_b   1.000
_cell.length_c   1.000
_cell.angle_alpha   90.00
_cell.angle_beta   90.00
_cell.angle_gamma   90.00
#
_symmetry.space_group_name_H-M   'P 1'
#
loop_
_entity.id
_entity.type
_entity.pdbx_description
1 polymer ?
#
loop_
_entity_poly.entity_id
_entity_poly.type
_entity_poly.pdbx_seq_one_letter_code
_entity_poly.pdbx_strand_id
1 'polypeptide(L)'
;MPRISADQMPSTGLLKGHDSDQDVAEPSMYAPPSAARLEVLLVEEEEERLLQAQSMTQVSEKSKPVSWASLPRKDQLLILTLARLSEPLTQTSLQSYMFYQLHSFSPSAPDSTISYQAGMLQAAFTGAQFCTALIWGRMADWEQMGRKRVILVGLLGTGIGALGFGFSNSFAVALLWRALGGALNGNIGVMRTMISEIIRDKKYQSRAFLLLPMTFNVGVIIGPILGGLLADPAGSYPSLFESVAWLKQWPYALPNIVSAGFLFLSAMVLLLGLEESHEALKDKPDLGLRIGRWLTRTIFRSDISQDYQALSSDEMDPSTMEMQSPTDEPPTPKLSKIRRKLPFSRIWTANVLFTFTAHFLLAGHVGTFNSLWFVFLSTPRYVPHEQTNNGTNPNSSLGVPPDYKPHPPFSWTGGLALPPAKIGTALAILGVVGISLQLLLYPKISFRLGTVTSFRLSLCLFPLAYFLVPFLSLVPTTSTSPAAASGPLLWISIVIVLCIQVTARTFALPATAILINNACPHPSVLGSVHGLGQSASSAARTIGPLVLSYLYGVGLRKGVVGLSWWCMAGFATIGAMAGLFVKDGDGHEIWLEGEKEEEEDQGKVQRH
;
A
#
# COMPACT_ATOMS: atom_id res chain seq x y z
N MET A 1 -18.38 32.88 -28.28
CA MET A 1 -19.21 34.01 -28.81
C MET A 1 -20.48 34.06 -27.96
N PRO A 2 -20.94 35.25 -27.49
CA PRO A 2 -20.83 36.54 -28.16
C PRO A 2 -20.08 37.62 -27.35
N ARG A 3 -19.70 38.64 -28.09
CA ARG A 3 -19.14 39.92 -27.68
C ARG A 3 -20.22 40.78 -26.99
N ILE A 4 -19.86 41.58 -26.01
CA ILE A 4 -20.61 42.77 -25.59
C ILE A 4 -19.62 43.93 -25.50
N SER A 5 -20.02 45.01 -26.17
CA SER A 5 -19.32 46.24 -26.46
C SER A 5 -19.23 47.24 -25.30
N ALA A 6 -18.25 48.12 -25.44
CA ALA A 6 -18.13 49.36 -24.70
C ALA A 6 -19.35 50.27 -24.95
N ASP A 7 -19.76 51.02 -23.91
CA ASP A 7 -20.16 52.40 -23.94
C ASP A 7 -20.89 52.77 -22.64
N GLN A 8 -20.40 53.78 -21.96
CA GLN A 8 -21.15 54.95 -21.50
C GLN A 8 -20.42 55.70 -20.41
N MET A 9 -19.78 56.77 -20.79
CA MET A 9 -19.60 57.96 -19.94
C MET A 9 -20.90 58.77 -19.87
N PRO A 10 -21.11 59.55 -18.79
CA PRO A 10 -21.70 60.85 -18.94
C PRO A 10 -20.79 62.00 -18.47
N SER A 11 -20.83 63.02 -19.26
CA SER A 11 -20.21 64.31 -19.15
C SER A 11 -20.93 65.30 -18.21
N THR A 12 -20.16 66.33 -17.86
CA THR A 12 -20.50 67.76 -17.63
C THR A 12 -20.92 68.23 -16.23
N GLY A 13 -20.21 69.26 -15.81
CA GLY A 13 -20.58 70.25 -14.76
C GLY A 13 -19.50 71.30 -14.55
N LEU A 14 -19.41 72.29 -15.43
CA LEU A 14 -18.67 73.56 -15.23
C LEU A 14 -19.23 74.32 -14.01
N LEU A 15 -18.35 74.92 -13.18
CA LEU A 15 -18.51 76.21 -12.60
C LEU A 15 -17.17 76.90 -12.34
N LYS A 16 -17.17 78.20 -12.73
CA LYS A 16 -16.10 79.20 -12.73
C LYS A 16 -15.71 79.71 -11.34
N GLY A 17 -14.44 80.13 -11.22
CA GLY A 17 -14.07 81.43 -10.65
C GLY A 17 -13.28 81.38 -9.35
N HIS A 18 -12.09 81.74 -9.27
CA HIS A 18 -11.54 83.09 -8.99
C HIS A 18 -10.07 82.97 -8.58
N ASP A 19 -9.29 83.92 -9.05
CA ASP A 19 -7.83 84.07 -8.84
C ASP A 19 -7.42 84.18 -7.38
N SER A 20 -6.20 83.62 -7.11
CA SER A 20 -5.12 84.34 -6.41
C SER A 20 -3.80 83.55 -6.54
N ASP A 21 -2.85 84.27 -7.09
CA ASP A 21 -1.43 83.87 -7.18
C ASP A 21 -0.83 83.50 -5.84
N GLN A 22 -0.20 82.33 -5.79
CA GLN A 22 1.01 82.11 -4.97
C GLN A 22 1.87 81.03 -5.63
N ASP A 23 3.03 81.45 -6.11
CA ASP A 23 4.14 80.64 -6.56
C ASP A 23 4.54 79.60 -5.48
N VAL A 24 4.22 78.35 -5.72
CA VAL A 24 4.90 77.24 -5.02
C VAL A 24 5.63 76.43 -6.08
N ALA A 25 6.92 76.56 -6.06
CA ALA A 25 7.83 75.79 -6.90
C ALA A 25 7.61 74.28 -6.70
N GLU A 26 7.26 73.54 -7.79
CA GLU A 26 7.26 72.10 -7.81
C GLU A 26 8.68 71.60 -7.52
N PRO A 27 8.88 70.62 -6.58
CA PRO A 27 10.18 70.00 -6.39
C PRO A 27 10.49 69.08 -7.61
N SER A 28 11.56 69.40 -8.30
CA SER A 28 12.17 68.61 -9.40
C SER A 28 12.26 67.15 -9.01
N MET A 29 11.58 66.27 -9.76
CA MET A 29 11.46 64.84 -9.53
C MET A 29 12.71 64.03 -10.01
N TYR A 30 13.87 64.66 -10.15
CA TYR A 30 15.14 64.05 -10.52
C TYR A 30 16.32 64.65 -9.74
N ALA A 31 16.37 64.37 -8.42
CA ALA A 31 17.62 64.50 -7.72
C ALA A 31 18.29 63.08 -7.69
N PRO A 32 19.57 62.92 -8.08
CA PRO A 32 20.23 61.66 -7.99
C PRO A 32 20.27 61.21 -6.49
N PRO A 33 20.06 59.90 -6.24
CA PRO A 33 20.07 59.42 -4.84
C PRO A 33 21.42 59.71 -4.22
N SER A 34 21.42 60.13 -2.95
CA SER A 34 22.66 60.35 -2.19
C SER A 34 23.49 59.05 -2.12
N ALA A 35 24.82 59.16 -2.09
CA ALA A 35 25.71 58.00 -2.09
C ALA A 35 25.33 56.95 -1.01
N ALA A 36 24.88 57.38 0.16
CA ALA A 36 24.38 56.52 1.22
C ALA A 36 23.10 55.75 0.83
N ARG A 37 22.25 56.33 0.00
CA ARG A 37 21.00 55.67 -0.48
C ARG A 37 21.31 54.69 -1.62
N LEU A 38 22.38 54.91 -2.38
CA LEU A 38 22.88 53.98 -3.39
C LEU A 38 23.51 52.73 -2.75
N GLU A 39 24.28 52.92 -1.66
CA GLU A 39 24.84 51.80 -0.89
C GLU A 39 23.75 50.91 -0.28
N VAL A 40 22.68 51.48 0.29
CA VAL A 40 21.57 50.72 0.84
C VAL A 40 20.85 49.94 -0.26
N LEU A 41 20.58 50.54 -1.43
CA LEU A 41 19.95 49.85 -2.57
C LEU A 41 20.84 48.73 -3.12
N LEU A 42 22.14 48.88 -3.14
CA LEU A 42 23.07 47.83 -3.58
C LEU A 42 23.11 46.66 -2.59
N VAL A 43 23.05 46.93 -1.29
CA VAL A 43 22.98 45.88 -0.24
C VAL A 43 21.65 45.15 -0.32
N GLU A 44 20.53 45.86 -0.50
CA GLU A 44 19.21 45.23 -0.67
C GLU A 44 19.16 44.35 -1.97
N GLU A 45 19.75 44.82 -3.09
CA GLU A 45 19.81 44.04 -4.33
C GLU A 45 20.71 42.81 -4.20
N GLU A 46 21.81 42.91 -3.40
CA GLU A 46 22.70 41.78 -3.15
C GLU A 46 22.04 40.73 -2.21
N GLU A 47 21.31 41.19 -1.16
CA GLU A 47 20.49 40.30 -0.33
C GLU A 47 19.38 39.61 -1.12
N GLU A 48 18.66 40.31 -2.01
CA GLU A 48 17.66 39.69 -2.87
C GLU A 48 18.28 38.68 -3.83
N ARG A 49 19.44 38.95 -4.41
CA ARG A 49 20.20 38.01 -5.24
C ARG A 49 20.66 36.78 -4.46
N LEU A 50 21.13 36.95 -3.22
CA LEU A 50 21.50 35.84 -2.34
C LEU A 50 20.29 35.01 -1.95
N LEU A 51 19.15 35.62 -1.62
CA LEU A 51 17.89 34.94 -1.34
C LEU A 51 17.35 34.19 -2.57
N GLN A 52 17.45 34.79 -3.77
CA GLN A 52 17.10 34.12 -5.02
C GLN A 52 18.05 32.96 -5.34
N ALA A 53 19.36 33.14 -5.14
CA ALA A 53 20.34 32.07 -5.32
C ALA A 53 20.12 30.92 -4.33
N GLN A 54 19.82 31.22 -3.07
CA GLN A 54 19.48 30.22 -2.06
C GLN A 54 18.17 29.51 -2.38
N SER A 55 17.15 30.23 -2.84
CA SER A 55 15.88 29.65 -3.27
C SER A 55 16.04 28.77 -4.52
N MET A 56 16.86 29.18 -5.50
CA MET A 56 17.21 28.39 -6.67
C MET A 56 18.04 27.15 -6.31
N THR A 57 18.95 27.25 -5.34
CA THR A 57 19.73 26.11 -4.84
C THR A 57 18.83 25.12 -4.10
N GLN A 58 17.90 25.59 -3.26
CA GLN A 58 16.90 24.75 -2.62
C GLN A 58 15.93 24.09 -3.62
N VAL A 59 15.51 24.81 -4.68
CA VAL A 59 14.69 24.26 -5.76
C VAL A 59 15.48 23.23 -6.58
N SER A 60 16.78 23.47 -6.81
CA SER A 60 17.67 22.50 -7.50
C SER A 60 17.96 21.27 -6.65
N GLU A 61 18.10 21.37 -5.35
CA GLU A 61 18.22 20.22 -4.44
C GLU A 61 16.91 19.41 -4.36
N LYS A 62 15.75 20.07 -4.37
CA LYS A 62 14.44 19.41 -4.51
C LYS A 62 14.27 18.68 -5.84
N SER A 63 15.06 19.02 -6.87
CA SER A 63 14.93 18.48 -8.23
C SER A 63 15.69 17.17 -8.48
N LYS A 64 16.48 16.66 -7.56
CA LYS A 64 17.22 15.39 -7.75
C LYS A 64 16.36 14.19 -7.30
N PRO A 65 16.16 13.17 -8.15
CA PRO A 65 15.44 11.96 -7.75
C PRO A 65 16.21 11.26 -6.63
N VAL A 66 15.54 11.02 -5.51
CA VAL A 66 16.09 10.33 -4.34
C VAL A 66 16.65 8.96 -4.71
N SER A 67 17.87 8.62 -4.30
CA SER A 67 18.45 7.28 -4.49
C SER A 67 17.95 6.31 -3.41
N TRP A 68 17.95 5.00 -3.67
CA TRP A 68 17.75 3.98 -2.64
C TRP A 68 18.84 4.04 -1.56
N ALA A 69 20.06 4.42 -1.98
CA ALA A 69 21.21 4.57 -1.08
C ALA A 69 21.11 5.78 -0.14
N SER A 70 20.27 6.78 -0.44
CA SER A 70 20.09 7.97 0.41
C SER A 70 18.93 7.87 1.41
N LEU A 71 18.22 6.72 1.48
CA LEU A 71 17.17 6.51 2.49
C LEU A 71 17.76 6.54 3.90
N PRO A 72 17.18 7.30 4.82
CA PRO A 72 17.60 7.28 6.22
C PRO A 72 17.18 5.97 6.88
N ARG A 73 17.88 5.57 7.95
CA ARG A 73 17.53 4.42 8.80
C ARG A 73 17.22 3.13 8.01
N LYS A 74 18.09 2.77 7.05
CA LYS A 74 17.94 1.60 6.17
C LYS A 74 17.84 0.27 6.93
N ASP A 75 18.54 0.16 8.05
CA ASP A 75 18.52 -0.97 8.99
C ASP A 75 17.09 -1.24 9.46
N GLN A 76 16.40 -0.21 9.95
CA GLN A 76 15.03 -0.30 10.45
C GLN A 76 14.03 -0.60 9.33
N LEU A 77 14.19 0.05 8.17
CA LEU A 77 13.38 -0.22 6.99
C LEU A 77 13.57 -1.64 6.47
N LEU A 78 14.80 -2.17 6.49
CA LEU A 78 15.08 -3.54 6.09
C LEU A 78 14.38 -4.56 7.00
N ILE A 79 14.46 -4.38 8.33
CA ILE A 79 13.78 -5.23 9.30
C ILE A 79 12.26 -5.22 9.07
N LEU A 80 11.65 -4.05 8.89
CA LEU A 80 10.23 -3.92 8.59
C LEU A 80 9.87 -4.57 7.25
N THR A 81 10.72 -4.46 6.23
CA THR A 81 10.53 -5.05 4.92
C THR A 81 10.56 -6.58 4.98
N LEU A 82 11.52 -7.16 5.71
CA LEU A 82 11.61 -8.61 5.94
C LEU A 82 10.41 -9.12 6.73
N ALA A 83 10.04 -8.42 7.79
CA ALA A 83 8.84 -8.75 8.57
C ALA A 83 7.57 -8.70 7.72
N ARG A 84 7.47 -7.72 6.81
CA ARG A 84 6.33 -7.59 5.89
C ARG A 84 6.29 -8.69 4.83
N LEU A 85 7.46 -9.20 4.38
CA LEU A 85 7.54 -10.25 3.34
C LEU A 85 6.93 -11.57 3.81
N SER A 86 7.07 -11.92 5.09
CA SER A 86 6.63 -13.20 5.65
C SER A 86 5.11 -13.42 5.51
N GLU A 87 4.30 -12.37 5.56
CA GLU A 87 2.84 -12.47 5.45
C GLU A 87 2.37 -12.79 4.02
N PRO A 88 2.72 -12.03 2.96
CA PRO A 88 2.32 -12.40 1.60
C PRO A 88 2.89 -13.75 1.15
N LEU A 89 4.10 -14.11 1.60
CA LEU A 89 4.67 -15.42 1.34
C LEU A 89 3.78 -16.54 1.91
N THR A 90 3.36 -16.41 3.18
CA THR A 90 2.45 -17.36 3.83
C THR A 90 1.10 -17.43 3.13
N GLN A 91 0.50 -16.28 2.79
CA GLN A 91 -0.82 -16.23 2.16
C GLN A 91 -0.84 -16.83 0.76
N THR A 92 0.18 -16.55 -0.05
CA THR A 92 0.25 -17.05 -1.42
C THR A 92 0.73 -18.50 -1.51
N SER A 93 1.58 -18.94 -0.57
CA SER A 93 1.92 -20.36 -0.39
C SER A 93 0.66 -21.19 -0.12
N LEU A 94 -0.16 -20.75 0.82
CA LEU A 94 -1.43 -21.40 1.15
C LEU A 94 -2.34 -21.57 -0.07
N GLN A 95 -2.45 -20.53 -0.91
CA GLN A 95 -3.32 -20.55 -2.08
C GLN A 95 -2.98 -21.66 -3.07
N SER A 96 -1.73 -22.09 -3.14
CA SER A 96 -1.27 -23.10 -4.10
C SER A 96 -1.76 -24.53 -3.78
N TYR A 97 -2.00 -24.87 -2.52
CA TYR A 97 -2.40 -26.21 -2.09
C TYR A 97 -3.74 -26.27 -1.35
N MET A 98 -4.33 -25.13 -1.02
CA MET A 98 -5.56 -25.05 -0.21
C MET A 98 -6.71 -25.90 -0.78
N PHE A 99 -6.89 -25.91 -2.10
CA PHE A 99 -7.91 -26.74 -2.77
C PHE A 99 -7.69 -28.24 -2.49
N TYR A 100 -6.46 -28.71 -2.63
CA TYR A 100 -6.10 -30.11 -2.40
C TYR A 100 -6.24 -30.51 -0.93
N GLN A 101 -5.86 -29.63 0.00
CA GLN A 101 -6.06 -29.85 1.42
C GLN A 101 -7.55 -29.97 1.77
N LEU A 102 -8.40 -29.11 1.23
CA LEU A 102 -9.85 -29.19 1.44
C LEU A 102 -10.44 -30.48 0.85
N HIS A 103 -9.99 -30.85 -0.33
CA HIS A 103 -10.39 -32.09 -0.96
C HIS A 103 -10.00 -33.32 -0.12
N SER A 104 -8.84 -33.29 0.57
CA SER A 104 -8.42 -34.36 1.48
C SER A 104 -9.32 -34.50 2.71
N PHE A 105 -10.00 -33.43 3.15
CA PHE A 105 -10.97 -33.51 4.26
C PHE A 105 -12.30 -34.17 3.84
N SER A 106 -12.68 -34.05 2.57
CA SER A 106 -13.95 -34.56 2.06
C SER A 106 -13.78 -35.03 0.60
N PRO A 107 -13.18 -36.23 0.39
CA PRO A 107 -12.88 -36.74 -0.96
C PRO A 107 -14.11 -36.94 -1.85
N SER A 108 -15.29 -37.12 -1.27
CA SER A 108 -16.57 -37.30 -2.00
C SER A 108 -17.28 -35.97 -2.33
N ALA A 109 -16.76 -34.83 -1.84
CA ALA A 109 -17.42 -33.55 -2.10
C ALA A 109 -17.15 -33.09 -3.55
N PRO A 110 -18.15 -32.50 -4.23
CA PRO A 110 -17.97 -31.95 -5.56
C PRO A 110 -17.03 -30.74 -5.55
N ASP A 111 -16.29 -30.52 -6.64
CA ASP A 111 -15.32 -29.43 -6.79
C ASP A 111 -15.93 -28.05 -6.55
N SER A 112 -17.21 -27.87 -6.85
CA SER A 112 -17.94 -26.62 -6.57
C SER A 112 -18.03 -26.33 -5.06
N THR A 113 -18.23 -27.37 -4.24
CA THR A 113 -18.25 -27.24 -2.76
C THR A 113 -16.86 -26.94 -2.23
N ILE A 114 -15.83 -27.60 -2.75
CA ILE A 114 -14.43 -27.35 -2.36
C ILE A 114 -14.03 -25.90 -2.71
N SER A 115 -14.38 -25.44 -3.91
CA SER A 115 -14.13 -24.06 -4.34
C SER A 115 -14.86 -23.03 -3.46
N TYR A 116 -16.09 -23.31 -3.05
CA TYR A 116 -16.85 -22.47 -2.11
C TYR A 116 -16.19 -22.44 -0.73
N GLN A 117 -15.76 -23.59 -0.20
CA GLN A 117 -15.03 -23.68 1.07
C GLN A 117 -13.70 -22.92 1.02
N ALA A 118 -12.94 -22.98 -0.08
CA ALA A 118 -11.74 -22.21 -0.29
C ALA A 118 -12.01 -20.69 -0.23
N GLY A 119 -13.09 -20.24 -0.85
CA GLY A 119 -13.57 -18.86 -0.76
C GLY A 119 -13.92 -18.44 0.67
N MET A 120 -14.60 -19.33 1.42
CA MET A 120 -14.92 -19.09 2.84
C MET A 120 -13.68 -18.96 3.72
N LEU A 121 -12.65 -19.80 3.51
CA LEU A 121 -11.38 -19.69 4.25
C LEU A 121 -10.69 -18.35 4.00
N GLN A 122 -10.71 -17.86 2.76
CA GLN A 122 -10.15 -16.55 2.43
C GLN A 122 -10.98 -15.42 3.04
N ALA A 123 -12.30 -15.50 2.96
CA ALA A 123 -13.21 -14.52 3.54
C ALA A 123 -13.14 -14.50 5.09
N ALA A 124 -12.96 -15.65 5.73
CA ALA A 124 -12.80 -15.74 7.19
C ALA A 124 -11.56 -14.97 7.67
N PHE A 125 -10.43 -15.11 6.97
CA PHE A 125 -9.20 -14.37 7.31
C PHE A 125 -9.38 -12.86 7.14
N THR A 126 -9.83 -12.42 5.96
CA THR A 126 -9.98 -10.97 5.67
C THR A 126 -11.13 -10.34 6.45
N GLY A 127 -12.22 -11.08 6.71
CA GLY A 127 -13.34 -10.64 7.53
C GLY A 127 -12.98 -10.48 9.00
N ALA A 128 -12.22 -11.43 9.57
CA ALA A 128 -11.71 -11.31 10.93
C ALA A 128 -10.72 -10.12 11.05
N GLN A 129 -9.84 -9.94 10.07
CA GLN A 129 -8.94 -8.80 9.98
C GLN A 129 -9.72 -7.47 9.91
N PHE A 130 -10.83 -7.42 9.17
CA PHE A 130 -11.71 -6.25 9.13
C PHE A 130 -12.20 -5.86 10.52
N CYS A 131 -12.71 -6.82 11.30
CA CYS A 131 -13.24 -6.58 12.63
C CYS A 131 -12.17 -6.08 13.62
N THR A 132 -10.93 -6.54 13.50
CA THR A 132 -9.88 -6.29 14.49
C THR A 132 -8.88 -5.21 14.10
N ALA A 133 -8.79 -4.82 12.83
CA ALA A 133 -7.76 -3.89 12.34
C ALA A 133 -7.79 -2.53 13.06
N LEU A 134 -8.98 -1.99 13.37
CA LEU A 134 -9.11 -0.75 14.11
C LEU A 134 -8.64 -0.91 15.57
N ILE A 135 -8.92 -2.05 16.18
CA ILE A 135 -8.48 -2.35 17.55
C ILE A 135 -6.95 -2.36 17.60
N TRP A 136 -6.29 -3.05 16.65
CA TRP A 136 -4.84 -3.08 16.55
C TRP A 136 -4.24 -1.69 16.29
N GLY A 137 -4.88 -0.86 15.45
CA GLY A 137 -4.46 0.51 15.23
C GLY A 137 -4.50 1.35 16.50
N ARG A 138 -5.59 1.26 17.29
CA ARG A 138 -5.69 1.93 18.59
C ARG A 138 -4.70 1.42 19.63
N MET A 139 -4.49 0.10 19.66
CA MET A 139 -3.50 -0.50 20.56
C MET A 139 -2.07 -0.04 20.23
N ALA A 140 -1.78 0.18 18.95
CA ALA A 140 -0.49 0.72 18.51
C ALA A 140 -0.28 2.18 18.97
N ASP A 141 -1.35 2.98 19.09
CA ASP A 141 -1.31 4.35 19.62
C ASP A 141 -1.29 4.43 21.16
N TRP A 142 -1.40 3.29 21.81
CA TRP A 142 -1.45 3.24 23.27
C TRP A 142 -0.06 3.21 23.90
N GLU A 143 0.19 4.09 24.87
CA GLU A 143 1.49 4.30 25.54
C GLU A 143 2.05 3.06 26.28
N GLN A 144 1.21 2.05 26.54
CA GLN A 144 1.63 0.80 27.18
C GLN A 144 2.03 -0.28 26.18
N MET A 145 1.47 -0.26 24.97
CA MET A 145 1.70 -1.28 23.95
C MET A 145 2.77 -0.86 22.93
N GLY A 146 2.56 0.27 22.24
CA GLY A 146 3.44 0.75 21.17
C GLY A 146 3.33 -0.05 19.87
N ARG A 147 4.10 0.36 18.86
CA ARG A 147 4.06 -0.21 17.50
C ARG A 147 4.74 -1.58 17.42
N LYS A 148 5.95 -1.67 17.99
CA LYS A 148 6.78 -2.88 17.95
C LYS A 148 6.06 -4.10 18.54
N ARG A 149 5.45 -3.95 19.72
CA ARG A 149 4.76 -5.07 20.40
C ARG A 149 3.54 -5.53 19.64
N VAL A 150 2.78 -4.62 19.04
CA VAL A 150 1.60 -4.97 18.22
C VAL A 150 2.02 -5.79 17.00
N ILE A 151 3.09 -5.40 16.29
CA ILE A 151 3.59 -6.17 15.15
C ILE A 151 4.10 -7.56 15.60
N LEU A 152 4.80 -7.65 16.74
CA LEU A 152 5.25 -8.93 17.30
C LEU A 152 4.08 -9.88 17.56
N VAL A 153 3.04 -9.41 18.26
CA VAL A 153 1.84 -10.20 18.53
C VAL A 153 1.17 -10.67 17.24
N GLY A 154 1.10 -9.78 16.24
CA GLY A 154 0.52 -10.09 14.94
C GLY A 154 1.31 -11.14 14.15
N LEU A 155 2.65 -11.06 14.14
CA LEU A 155 3.51 -12.06 13.47
C LEU A 155 3.41 -13.43 14.16
N LEU A 156 3.52 -13.46 15.50
CA LEU A 156 3.42 -14.67 16.28
C LEU A 156 2.03 -15.32 16.15
N GLY A 157 0.97 -14.52 16.25
CA GLY A 157 -0.41 -14.99 16.12
C GLY A 157 -0.72 -15.53 14.72
N THR A 158 -0.22 -14.87 13.66
CA THR A 158 -0.35 -15.37 12.29
C THR A 158 0.44 -16.67 12.10
N GLY A 159 1.62 -16.79 12.72
CA GLY A 159 2.45 -18.01 12.69
C GLY A 159 1.76 -19.20 13.38
N ILE A 160 1.19 -18.98 14.56
CA ILE A 160 0.40 -19.99 15.28
C ILE A 160 -0.84 -20.39 14.45
N GLY A 161 -1.53 -19.40 13.86
CA GLY A 161 -2.67 -19.67 12.97
C GLY A 161 -2.28 -20.50 11.74
N ALA A 162 -1.11 -20.26 11.15
CA ALA A 162 -0.60 -21.06 10.02
C ALA A 162 -0.28 -22.50 10.46
N LEU A 163 0.35 -22.70 11.61
CA LEU A 163 0.59 -24.05 12.15
C LEU A 163 -0.73 -24.78 12.39
N GLY A 164 -1.66 -24.17 13.10
CA GLY A 164 -2.96 -24.78 13.38
C GLY A 164 -3.74 -25.13 12.11
N PHE A 165 -3.64 -24.29 11.07
CA PHE A 165 -4.23 -24.58 9.77
C PHE A 165 -3.57 -25.82 9.11
N GLY A 166 -2.24 -25.92 9.16
CA GLY A 166 -1.48 -27.04 8.58
C GLY A 166 -1.82 -28.40 9.21
N PHE A 167 -2.12 -28.43 10.50
CA PHE A 167 -2.52 -29.63 11.25
C PHE A 167 -4.04 -29.84 11.32
N SER A 168 -4.85 -29.06 10.60
CA SER A 168 -6.29 -29.21 10.59
C SER A 168 -6.73 -30.49 9.88
N ASN A 169 -7.71 -31.18 10.48
CA ASN A 169 -8.28 -32.42 9.95
C ASN A 169 -9.73 -32.23 9.44
N SER A 170 -10.27 -31.02 9.54
CA SER A 170 -11.62 -30.72 9.08
C SER A 170 -11.74 -29.26 8.62
N PHE A 171 -12.71 -29.00 7.75
CA PHE A 171 -13.00 -27.65 7.29
C PHE A 171 -13.30 -26.66 8.43
N ALA A 172 -14.07 -27.07 9.45
CA ALA A 172 -14.42 -26.19 10.57
C ALA A 172 -13.19 -25.76 11.40
N VAL A 173 -12.25 -26.69 11.65
CA VAL A 173 -11.00 -26.40 12.36
C VAL A 173 -10.10 -25.51 11.50
N ALA A 174 -10.01 -25.77 10.20
CA ALA A 174 -9.27 -24.94 9.26
C ALA A 174 -9.85 -23.51 9.20
N LEU A 175 -11.17 -23.37 9.19
CA LEU A 175 -11.88 -22.08 9.20
C LEU A 175 -11.58 -21.29 10.49
N LEU A 176 -11.60 -21.97 11.64
CA LEU A 176 -11.28 -21.37 12.94
C LEU A 176 -9.85 -20.79 12.96
N TRP A 177 -8.86 -21.58 12.52
CA TRP A 177 -7.47 -21.13 12.48
C TRP A 177 -7.26 -19.96 11.49
N ARG A 178 -7.98 -19.98 10.36
CA ARG A 178 -7.97 -18.86 9.41
C ARG A 178 -8.56 -17.58 10.01
N ALA A 179 -9.69 -17.69 10.69
CA ALA A 179 -10.31 -16.56 11.40
C ALA A 179 -9.40 -16.01 12.50
N LEU A 180 -8.81 -16.90 13.31
CA LEU A 180 -7.88 -16.51 14.39
C LEU A 180 -6.63 -15.81 13.83
N GLY A 181 -6.01 -16.38 12.79
CA GLY A 181 -4.85 -15.78 12.12
C GLY A 181 -5.18 -14.40 11.52
N GLY A 182 -6.38 -14.23 10.96
CA GLY A 182 -6.87 -12.94 10.47
C GLY A 182 -7.12 -11.93 11.59
N ALA A 183 -7.75 -12.38 12.69
CA ALA A 183 -8.04 -11.53 13.85
C ALA A 183 -6.78 -10.98 14.53
N LEU A 184 -5.71 -11.75 14.56
CA LEU A 184 -4.42 -11.34 15.13
C LEU A 184 -3.57 -10.53 14.14
N ASN A 185 -3.93 -10.46 12.85
CA ASN A 185 -3.14 -9.78 11.83
C ASN A 185 -3.55 -8.31 11.67
N GLY A 186 -3.05 -7.43 12.54
CA GLY A 186 -3.12 -5.96 12.41
C GLY A 186 -1.88 -5.30 11.81
N ASN A 187 -0.89 -6.10 11.38
CA ASN A 187 0.48 -5.67 11.10
C ASN A 187 0.60 -4.58 10.04
N ILE A 188 -0.16 -4.65 8.92
CA ILE A 188 0.00 -3.76 7.77
C ILE A 188 -0.23 -2.30 8.15
N GLY A 189 -1.29 -2.01 8.93
CA GLY A 189 -1.60 -0.66 9.39
C GLY A 189 -0.48 -0.10 10.25
N VAL A 190 -0.04 -0.88 11.24
CA VAL A 190 1.00 -0.47 12.19
C VAL A 190 2.37 -0.31 11.51
N MET A 191 2.73 -1.19 10.55
CA MET A 191 3.96 -1.04 9.76
C MET A 191 3.96 0.23 8.92
N ARG A 192 2.81 0.64 8.35
CA ARG A 192 2.68 1.93 7.65
C ARG A 192 2.92 3.10 8.59
N THR A 193 2.34 3.05 9.80
CA THR A 193 2.59 4.06 10.84
C THR A 193 4.07 4.14 11.18
N MET A 194 4.74 3.02 11.45
CA MET A 194 6.17 3.00 11.75
C MET A 194 7.03 3.56 10.61
N ILE A 195 6.73 3.19 9.36
CA ILE A 195 7.46 3.73 8.20
C ILE A 195 7.33 5.26 8.14
N SER A 196 6.13 5.82 8.38
CA SER A 196 5.94 7.27 8.37
C SER A 196 6.63 7.98 9.53
N GLU A 197 6.71 7.35 10.70
CA GLU A 197 7.42 7.88 11.87
C GLU A 197 8.96 7.81 11.71
N ILE A 198 9.47 6.75 11.06
CA ILE A 198 10.90 6.61 10.73
C ILE A 198 11.30 7.59 9.62
N ILE A 199 10.44 7.78 8.62
CA ILE A 199 10.69 8.62 7.44
C ILE A 199 9.80 9.85 7.50
N ARG A 200 10.22 10.86 8.22
CA ARG A 200 9.47 12.13 8.37
C ARG A 200 9.52 12.98 7.11
N ASP A 201 10.64 13.00 6.40
CA ASP A 201 10.82 13.79 5.19
C ASP A 201 9.96 13.30 4.02
N LYS A 202 9.07 14.14 3.51
CA LYS A 202 8.18 13.84 2.37
C LYS A 202 8.94 13.36 1.12
N LYS A 203 10.16 13.84 0.89
CA LYS A 203 11.01 13.44 -0.25
C LYS A 203 11.35 11.95 -0.29
N TYR A 204 11.46 11.28 0.88
CA TYR A 204 11.80 9.86 1.00
C TYR A 204 10.56 8.96 1.09
N GLN A 205 9.38 9.50 1.43
CA GLN A 205 8.15 8.74 1.68
C GLN A 205 7.76 7.86 0.49
N SER A 206 7.83 8.38 -0.75
CA SER A 206 7.49 7.60 -1.97
C SER A 206 8.26 6.29 -2.07
N ARG A 207 9.55 6.29 -1.73
CA ARG A 207 10.38 5.08 -1.75
C ARG A 207 10.15 4.17 -0.55
N ALA A 208 9.98 4.75 0.63
CA ALA A 208 9.75 3.98 1.84
C ALA A 208 8.42 3.21 1.78
N PHE A 209 7.33 3.86 1.38
CA PHE A 209 6.03 3.21 1.23
C PHE A 209 5.97 2.22 0.06
N LEU A 210 6.85 2.34 -0.96
CA LEU A 210 6.96 1.38 -2.05
C LEU A 210 7.45 0.00 -1.58
N LEU A 211 8.20 -0.08 -0.48
CA LEU A 211 8.70 -1.34 0.08
C LEU A 211 7.55 -2.31 0.40
N LEU A 212 6.42 -1.83 0.89
CA LEU A 212 5.28 -2.68 1.28
C LEU A 212 4.62 -3.41 0.10
N PRO A 213 4.24 -2.77 -1.02
CA PRO A 213 3.73 -3.49 -2.18
C PRO A 213 4.81 -4.31 -2.90
N MET A 214 6.09 -3.93 -2.80
CA MET A 214 7.20 -4.70 -3.37
C MET A 214 7.33 -6.07 -2.69
N THR A 215 7.26 -6.14 -1.36
CA THR A 215 7.26 -7.43 -0.64
C THR A 215 6.09 -8.32 -1.02
N PHE A 216 4.91 -7.73 -1.29
CA PHE A 216 3.77 -8.50 -1.78
C PHE A 216 4.07 -9.16 -3.14
N ASN A 217 4.66 -8.44 -4.09
CA ASN A 217 5.00 -9.00 -5.39
C ASN A 217 6.06 -10.12 -5.28
N VAL A 218 7.06 -9.96 -4.40
CA VAL A 218 8.03 -11.04 -4.10
C VAL A 218 7.33 -12.26 -3.52
N GLY A 219 6.41 -12.05 -2.56
CA GLY A 219 5.62 -13.14 -1.96
C GLY A 219 4.75 -13.89 -2.97
N VAL A 220 4.14 -13.18 -3.93
CA VAL A 220 3.32 -13.79 -5.01
C VAL A 220 4.16 -14.70 -5.93
N ILE A 221 5.46 -14.44 -6.08
CA ILE A 221 6.36 -15.28 -6.88
C ILE A 221 6.84 -16.48 -6.05
N ILE A 222 7.39 -16.24 -4.87
CA ILE A 222 8.05 -17.27 -4.07
C ILE A 222 7.04 -18.18 -3.35
N GLY A 223 5.93 -17.61 -2.85
CA GLY A 223 4.95 -18.35 -2.04
C GLY A 223 4.39 -19.58 -2.73
N PRO A 224 3.82 -19.48 -3.95
CA PRO A 224 3.27 -20.64 -4.65
C PRO A 224 4.31 -21.71 -4.97
N ILE A 225 5.56 -21.33 -5.22
CA ILE A 225 6.66 -22.27 -5.44
C ILE A 225 6.93 -23.08 -4.16
N LEU A 226 7.06 -22.40 -3.03
CA LEU A 226 7.25 -23.06 -1.74
C LEU A 226 6.05 -23.94 -1.39
N GLY A 227 4.82 -23.41 -1.52
CA GLY A 227 3.61 -24.17 -1.23
C GLY A 227 3.46 -25.41 -2.10
N GLY A 228 3.72 -25.30 -3.40
CA GLY A 228 3.63 -26.41 -4.34
C GLY A 228 4.71 -27.49 -4.14
N LEU A 229 5.95 -27.08 -3.87
CA LEU A 229 7.06 -28.02 -3.64
C LEU A 229 6.93 -28.80 -2.32
N LEU A 230 6.35 -28.16 -1.29
CA LEU A 230 6.26 -28.71 0.05
C LEU A 230 4.92 -29.41 0.33
N ALA A 231 3.92 -29.27 -0.55
CA ALA A 231 2.63 -29.94 -0.42
C ALA A 231 2.76 -31.43 -0.70
N ASP A 232 2.16 -32.26 0.16
CA ASP A 232 2.17 -33.71 0.10
C ASP A 232 3.56 -34.31 -0.20
N PRO A 233 4.54 -34.12 0.70
CA PRO A 233 5.91 -34.57 0.44
C PRO A 233 6.03 -36.11 0.39
N ALA A 234 5.16 -36.84 1.10
CA ALA A 234 5.14 -38.29 1.07
C ALA A 234 4.63 -38.83 -0.28
N GLY A 235 3.65 -38.19 -0.89
CA GLY A 235 3.16 -38.52 -2.23
C GLY A 235 4.06 -38.00 -3.35
N SER A 236 4.60 -36.78 -3.22
CA SER A 236 5.42 -36.13 -4.25
C SER A 236 6.86 -36.67 -4.28
N TYR A 237 7.45 -37.05 -3.13
CA TYR A 237 8.82 -37.49 -2.97
C TYR A 237 8.90 -38.77 -2.12
N PRO A 238 8.33 -39.91 -2.56
CA PRO A 238 8.26 -41.14 -1.76
C PRO A 238 9.62 -41.64 -1.30
N SER A 239 10.66 -41.53 -2.15
CA SER A 239 12.03 -41.97 -1.84
C SER A 239 12.64 -41.30 -0.60
N LEU A 240 12.17 -40.09 -0.23
CA LEU A 240 12.69 -39.31 0.90
C LEU A 240 11.76 -39.33 2.12
N PHE A 241 10.44 -39.32 1.90
CA PHE A 241 9.48 -39.05 2.96
C PHE A 241 8.45 -40.16 3.22
N GLU A 242 8.49 -41.27 2.47
CA GLU A 242 7.54 -42.39 2.65
C GLU A 242 7.57 -43.02 4.03
N SER A 243 8.71 -43.02 4.69
CA SER A 243 8.88 -43.57 6.04
C SER A 243 8.37 -42.64 7.16
N VAL A 244 8.06 -41.40 6.84
CA VAL A 244 7.69 -40.36 7.84
C VAL A 244 6.17 -40.36 8.08
N ALA A 245 5.74 -41.12 9.10
CA ALA A 245 4.33 -41.37 9.40
C ALA A 245 3.47 -40.09 9.57
N TRP A 246 3.99 -39.05 10.25
CA TRP A 246 3.23 -37.82 10.48
C TRP A 246 2.98 -37.02 9.19
N LEU A 247 3.86 -37.11 8.18
CA LEU A 247 3.64 -36.46 6.89
C LEU A 247 2.54 -37.15 6.07
N LYS A 248 2.35 -38.45 6.25
CA LYS A 248 1.19 -39.15 5.66
C LYS A 248 -0.13 -38.75 6.34
N GLN A 249 -0.09 -38.50 7.65
CA GLN A 249 -1.28 -38.08 8.40
C GLN A 249 -1.65 -36.62 8.12
N TRP A 250 -0.66 -35.73 7.95
CA TRP A 250 -0.86 -34.29 7.65
C TRP A 250 -0.03 -33.87 6.42
N PRO A 251 -0.48 -34.25 5.21
CA PRO A 251 0.30 -34.03 3.99
C PRO A 251 0.54 -32.53 3.68
N TYR A 252 -0.31 -31.63 4.21
CA TYR A 252 -0.21 -30.18 4.00
C TYR A 252 0.36 -29.43 5.22
N ALA A 253 0.90 -30.13 6.21
CA ALA A 253 1.51 -29.48 7.38
C ALA A 253 2.87 -28.82 7.04
N LEU A 254 3.70 -29.46 6.20
CA LEU A 254 5.06 -29.00 5.91
C LEU A 254 5.12 -27.56 5.34
N PRO A 255 4.34 -27.16 4.32
CA PRO A 255 4.35 -25.79 3.83
C PRO A 255 3.89 -24.77 4.90
N ASN A 256 3.00 -25.16 5.81
CA ASN A 256 2.57 -24.32 6.92
C ASN A 256 3.64 -24.19 8.02
N ILE A 257 4.39 -25.25 8.31
CA ILE A 257 5.52 -25.23 9.24
C ILE A 257 6.62 -24.29 8.71
N VAL A 258 6.95 -24.38 7.44
CA VAL A 258 7.94 -23.50 6.80
C VAL A 258 7.46 -22.05 6.81
N SER A 259 6.21 -21.81 6.47
CA SER A 259 5.59 -20.46 6.53
C SER A 259 5.59 -19.89 7.95
N ALA A 260 5.24 -20.68 8.95
CA ALA A 260 5.30 -20.30 10.36
C ALA A 260 6.75 -20.03 10.81
N GLY A 261 7.70 -20.82 10.34
CA GLY A 261 9.14 -20.62 10.56
C GLY A 261 9.59 -19.24 10.07
N PHE A 262 9.18 -18.83 8.86
CA PHE A 262 9.46 -17.47 8.35
C PHE A 262 8.82 -16.37 9.21
N LEU A 263 7.59 -16.58 9.69
CA LEU A 263 6.91 -15.61 10.57
C LEU A 263 7.60 -15.50 11.92
N PHE A 264 7.98 -16.62 12.54
CA PHE A 264 8.71 -16.63 13.81
C PHE A 264 10.12 -16.06 13.68
N LEU A 265 10.83 -16.37 12.59
CA LEU A 265 12.13 -15.77 12.30
C LEU A 265 12.01 -14.26 12.13
N SER A 266 11.00 -13.80 11.39
CA SER A 266 10.71 -12.38 11.22
C SER A 266 10.37 -11.70 12.55
N ALA A 267 9.59 -12.34 13.41
CA ALA A 267 9.30 -11.85 14.75
C ALA A 267 10.57 -11.77 15.61
N MET A 268 11.47 -12.75 15.51
CA MET A 268 12.76 -12.74 16.22
C MET A 268 13.66 -11.60 15.74
N VAL A 269 13.83 -11.44 14.42
CA VAL A 269 14.62 -10.34 13.84
C VAL A 269 14.05 -8.98 14.25
N LEU A 270 12.72 -8.85 14.26
CA LEU A 270 12.03 -7.63 14.68
C LEU A 270 12.21 -7.37 16.17
N LEU A 271 12.09 -8.40 17.02
CA LEU A 271 12.31 -8.28 18.47
C LEU A 271 13.71 -7.77 18.79
N LEU A 272 14.73 -8.32 18.12
CA LEU A 272 16.14 -8.07 18.41
C LEU A 272 16.68 -6.80 17.74
N GLY A 273 16.12 -6.35 16.60
CA GLY A 273 16.70 -5.29 15.78
C GLY A 273 15.83 -4.06 15.58
N LEU A 274 14.49 -4.16 15.72
CA LEU A 274 13.60 -3.03 15.48
C LEU A 274 13.50 -2.15 16.72
N GLU A 275 13.67 -0.85 16.53
CA GLU A 275 13.45 0.15 17.57
C GLU A 275 11.97 0.54 17.64
N GLU A 276 11.49 0.89 18.85
CA GLU A 276 10.14 1.41 19.02
C GLU A 276 10.06 2.85 18.48
N SER A 277 9.05 3.13 17.65
CA SER A 277 8.86 4.45 17.07
C SER A 277 7.90 5.34 17.87
N HIS A 278 7.14 4.74 18.82
CA HIS A 278 6.21 5.48 19.66
C HIS A 278 6.96 6.43 20.60
N GLU A 279 6.72 7.73 20.50
CA GLU A 279 7.48 8.76 21.25
C GLU A 279 7.47 8.55 22.77
N ALA A 280 6.36 8.12 23.38
CA ALA A 280 6.29 7.85 24.82
C ALA A 280 7.09 6.60 25.28
N LEU A 281 7.50 5.75 24.32
CA LEU A 281 8.21 4.49 24.60
C LEU A 281 9.63 4.46 24.04
N LYS A 282 9.98 5.40 23.19
CA LYS A 282 11.27 5.46 22.48
C LYS A 282 12.48 5.46 23.43
N ASP A 283 12.37 6.14 24.56
CA ASP A 283 13.45 6.29 25.54
C ASP A 283 13.44 5.19 26.62
N LYS A 284 12.43 4.28 26.60
CA LYS A 284 12.36 3.20 27.58
C LYS A 284 13.32 2.06 27.22
N PRO A 285 13.92 1.40 28.22
CA PRO A 285 14.84 0.29 27.98
C PRO A 285 14.14 -0.89 27.28
N ASP A 286 14.63 -1.27 26.11
CA ASP A 286 14.15 -2.43 25.34
C ASP A 286 15.09 -3.62 25.53
N LEU A 287 14.60 -4.67 26.20
CA LEU A 287 15.36 -5.90 26.45
C LEU A 287 15.72 -6.62 25.15
N GLY A 288 14.83 -6.62 24.14
CA GLY A 288 15.10 -7.24 22.84
C GLY A 288 16.28 -6.61 22.15
N LEU A 289 16.34 -5.28 22.09
CA LEU A 289 17.46 -4.55 21.50
C LEU A 289 18.77 -4.74 22.29
N ARG A 290 18.70 -4.89 23.61
CA ARG A 290 19.90 -5.19 24.43
C ARG A 290 20.47 -6.56 24.06
N ILE A 291 19.61 -7.57 23.99
CA ILE A 291 19.99 -8.93 23.56
C ILE A 291 20.51 -8.92 22.13
N GLY A 292 19.83 -8.22 21.22
CA GLY A 292 20.24 -8.09 19.82
C GLY A 292 21.63 -7.47 19.68
N ARG A 293 21.90 -6.37 20.38
CA ARG A 293 23.22 -5.71 20.41
C ARG A 293 24.30 -6.61 21.02
N TRP A 294 23.98 -7.33 22.08
CA TRP A 294 24.92 -8.30 22.66
C TRP A 294 25.23 -9.42 21.65
N LEU A 295 24.23 -9.96 20.98
CA LEU A 295 24.38 -11.03 19.99
C LEU A 295 25.23 -10.57 18.79
N THR A 296 24.96 -9.39 18.26
CA THR A 296 25.75 -8.82 17.14
C THR A 296 27.20 -8.57 17.52
N ARG A 297 27.47 -8.04 18.72
CA ARG A 297 28.83 -7.89 19.24
C ARG A 297 29.56 -9.23 19.39
N THR A 298 28.87 -10.25 19.87
CA THR A 298 29.47 -11.58 20.10
C THR A 298 29.75 -12.31 18.79
N ILE A 299 28.83 -12.25 17.80
CA ILE A 299 28.94 -12.98 16.53
C ILE A 299 29.88 -12.26 15.55
N PHE A 300 29.73 -10.96 15.39
CA PHE A 300 30.44 -10.19 14.36
C PHE A 300 31.71 -9.50 14.84
N ARG A 301 32.06 -9.59 16.13
CA ARG A 301 33.22 -8.90 16.73
C ARG A 301 33.38 -7.43 16.30
N SER A 302 32.33 -6.78 15.85
CA SER A 302 32.36 -5.40 15.40
C SER A 302 31.99 -4.47 16.56
N ASP A 303 32.92 -3.61 16.94
CA ASP A 303 32.64 -2.45 17.79
C ASP A 303 31.80 -1.42 17.00
N ILE A 304 30.50 -1.69 16.88
CA ILE A 304 29.54 -0.75 16.27
C ILE A 304 29.19 0.40 17.26
N SER A 305 29.97 0.58 18.30
CA SER A 305 29.65 1.51 19.38
C SER A 305 30.07 2.96 19.15
N GLN A 306 30.76 3.29 18.06
CA GLN A 306 31.23 4.68 17.86
C GLN A 306 30.38 5.55 16.94
N ASP A 307 29.53 4.96 16.06
CA ASP A 307 28.82 5.77 15.06
C ASP A 307 27.46 6.32 15.51
N TYR A 308 26.91 5.86 16.64
CA TYR A 308 25.59 6.31 17.10
C TYR A 308 25.62 7.30 18.28
N GLN A 309 26.79 7.56 18.88
CA GLN A 309 26.96 8.56 19.92
C GLN A 309 27.43 9.92 19.39
N ALA A 310 27.90 9.98 18.15
CA ALA A 310 28.45 11.19 17.53
C ALA A 310 27.42 12.19 16.97
N LEU A 311 26.12 11.88 17.04
CA LEU A 311 25.05 12.77 16.56
C LEU A 311 24.22 13.41 17.68
N SER A 312 24.59 13.22 18.92
CA SER A 312 23.95 13.88 20.09
C SER A 312 24.88 14.69 20.98
N SER A 313 26.14 14.81 20.59
CA SER A 313 27.03 15.83 21.14
C SER A 313 27.26 16.87 20.04
N ASP A 314 26.53 17.97 20.12
CA ASP A 314 26.90 19.21 19.48
C ASP A 314 28.37 19.43 19.72
N GLU A 315 29.10 19.78 18.66
CA GLU A 315 30.46 20.27 18.71
C GLU A 315 30.52 21.48 19.64
N MET A 316 30.80 21.22 20.89
CA MET A 316 31.25 22.27 21.78
C MET A 316 32.74 22.47 21.53
N ASP A 317 33.07 23.48 20.74
CA ASP A 317 34.40 24.01 20.55
C ASP A 317 35.00 24.36 21.94
N PRO A 318 36.15 23.77 22.34
CA PRO A 318 36.75 24.04 23.67
C PRO A 318 37.24 25.47 23.88
N SER A 319 37.12 26.36 22.90
CA SER A 319 37.66 27.73 22.94
C SER A 319 36.72 28.79 23.53
N THR A 320 35.48 28.44 23.93
CA THR A 320 34.57 29.39 24.59
C THR A 320 34.22 28.97 26.03
N MET A 321 35.25 28.73 26.86
CA MET A 321 35.07 28.74 28.31
C MET A 321 35.10 30.19 28.82
N GLU A 322 34.05 30.94 28.61
CA GLU A 322 33.75 32.09 29.43
C GLU A 322 33.01 31.66 30.68
N MET A 323 33.62 32.00 31.80
CA MET A 323 33.25 31.74 33.17
C MET A 323 31.86 32.34 33.45
N GLN A 324 30.77 31.55 33.33
CA GLN A 324 29.47 31.94 33.86
C GLN A 324 29.39 31.49 35.32
N SER A 325 29.17 32.45 36.19
CA SER A 325 28.94 32.29 37.63
C SER A 325 27.76 31.34 37.89
N PRO A 326 27.79 30.52 38.94
CA PRO A 326 26.67 29.68 39.33
C PRO A 326 25.54 30.55 39.88
N THR A 327 24.52 30.81 39.08
CA THR A 327 23.21 31.21 39.58
C THR A 327 22.47 29.93 39.98
N ASP A 328 22.30 29.74 41.28
CA ASP A 328 21.48 28.73 41.92
C ASP A 328 19.97 28.96 41.59
N GLU A 329 19.58 28.63 40.39
CA GLU A 329 18.17 28.34 40.12
C GLU A 329 17.99 26.81 40.14
N PRO A 330 17.10 26.30 41.03
CA PRO A 330 16.81 24.88 41.07
C PRO A 330 16.25 24.46 39.69
N PRO A 331 16.65 23.29 39.15
CA PRO A 331 16.12 22.80 37.87
C PRO A 331 14.61 22.75 37.96
N THR A 332 13.92 23.63 37.24
CA THR A 332 12.47 23.58 37.10
C THR A 332 12.11 22.19 36.66
N PRO A 333 11.25 21.48 37.40
CA PRO A 333 10.83 20.14 36.98
C PRO A 333 10.22 20.31 35.60
N LYS A 334 10.82 19.66 34.58
CA LYS A 334 10.19 19.54 33.26
C LYS A 334 8.83 18.87 33.51
N LEU A 335 7.78 19.69 33.64
CA LEU A 335 6.41 19.17 33.69
C LEU A 335 6.29 18.25 32.50
N SER A 336 5.99 16.98 32.74
CA SER A 336 5.63 16.04 31.71
C SER A 336 4.42 16.65 31.00
N LYS A 337 4.65 17.26 29.84
CA LYS A 337 3.60 17.90 29.04
C LYS A 337 2.56 16.82 28.78
N ILE A 338 1.38 16.98 29.36
CA ILE A 338 0.22 16.11 29.10
C ILE A 338 -0.10 16.30 27.63
N ARG A 339 0.43 15.43 26.75
CA ARG A 339 0.11 15.44 25.32
C ARG A 339 -1.37 15.17 25.15
N ARG A 340 -2.10 16.21 24.81
CA ARG A 340 -3.52 16.08 24.49
C ARG A 340 -3.66 15.22 23.24
N LYS A 341 -4.50 14.18 23.30
CA LYS A 341 -4.83 13.31 22.15
C LYS A 341 -6.06 13.83 21.45
N LEU A 342 -6.05 13.83 20.11
CA LEU A 342 -7.21 14.20 19.33
C LEU A 342 -8.38 13.22 19.60
N PRO A 343 -9.60 13.68 19.94
CA PRO A 343 -10.77 12.82 20.09
C PRO A 343 -11.07 12.07 18.79
N PHE A 344 -11.42 10.79 18.90
CA PHE A 344 -11.71 9.91 17.76
C PHE A 344 -12.80 10.46 16.81
N SER A 345 -13.78 11.18 17.35
CA SER A 345 -14.84 11.83 16.56
C SER A 345 -14.31 12.90 15.59
N ARG A 346 -13.18 13.55 15.90
CA ARG A 346 -12.57 14.59 15.06
C ARG A 346 -11.65 14.05 13.97
N ILE A 347 -11.46 12.72 13.87
CA ILE A 347 -10.69 12.11 12.79
C ILE A 347 -11.39 12.26 11.42
N TRP A 348 -12.71 12.37 11.41
CA TRP A 348 -13.54 12.33 10.19
C TRP A 348 -13.57 13.67 9.46
N THR A 349 -12.42 14.12 8.95
CA THR A 349 -12.36 15.26 8.04
C THR A 349 -12.83 14.86 6.63
N ALA A 350 -13.22 15.84 5.81
CA ALA A 350 -13.66 15.56 4.44
C ALA A 350 -12.56 14.85 3.62
N ASN A 351 -11.30 15.26 3.80
CA ASN A 351 -10.17 14.64 3.11
C ASN A 351 -9.96 13.18 3.53
N VAL A 352 -10.08 12.85 4.83
CA VAL A 352 -10.02 11.47 5.35
C VAL A 352 -11.13 10.62 4.74
N LEU A 353 -12.37 11.13 4.69
CA LEU A 353 -13.51 10.39 4.12
C LEU A 353 -13.31 10.10 2.63
N PHE A 354 -12.92 11.09 1.82
CA PHE A 354 -12.66 10.86 0.40
C PHE A 354 -11.49 9.92 0.17
N THR A 355 -10.42 10.04 0.96
CA THR A 355 -9.25 9.16 0.88
C THR A 355 -9.61 7.72 1.25
N PHE A 356 -10.41 7.51 2.31
CA PHE A 356 -10.87 6.17 2.68
C PHE A 356 -11.85 5.58 1.66
N THR A 357 -12.73 6.38 1.10
CA THR A 357 -13.64 5.92 0.03
C THR A 357 -12.85 5.47 -1.20
N ALA A 358 -11.91 6.28 -1.67
CA ALA A 358 -11.04 5.90 -2.79
C ALA A 358 -10.21 4.65 -2.46
N HIS A 359 -9.69 4.54 -1.23
CA HIS A 359 -8.94 3.38 -0.77
C HIS A 359 -9.79 2.10 -0.69
N PHE A 360 -11.02 2.18 -0.17
CA PHE A 360 -11.97 1.07 -0.10
C PHE A 360 -12.27 0.53 -1.51
N LEU A 361 -12.62 1.42 -2.43
CA LEU A 361 -12.93 1.06 -3.82
C LEU A 361 -11.71 0.45 -4.52
N LEU A 362 -10.52 1.06 -4.37
CA LEU A 362 -9.27 0.53 -4.89
C LEU A 362 -8.96 -0.87 -4.35
N ALA A 363 -9.06 -1.07 -3.04
CA ALA A 363 -8.79 -2.36 -2.41
C ALA A 363 -9.78 -3.44 -2.87
N GLY A 364 -11.05 -3.07 -3.08
CA GLY A 364 -12.12 -3.95 -3.55
C GLY A 364 -11.83 -4.51 -4.95
N HIS A 365 -11.62 -3.64 -5.92
CA HIS A 365 -11.39 -4.12 -7.30
C HIS A 365 -10.02 -4.76 -7.50
N VAL A 366 -8.96 -4.29 -6.84
CA VAL A 366 -7.62 -4.94 -6.90
C VAL A 366 -7.66 -6.31 -6.22
N GLY A 367 -8.33 -6.42 -5.07
CA GLY A 367 -8.50 -7.70 -4.38
C GLY A 367 -9.30 -8.71 -5.20
N THR A 368 -10.38 -8.26 -5.82
CA THR A 368 -11.22 -9.09 -6.69
C THR A 368 -10.48 -9.53 -7.94
N PHE A 369 -9.70 -8.64 -8.57
CA PHE A 369 -8.90 -9.02 -9.74
C PHE A 369 -8.02 -10.22 -9.44
N ASN A 370 -7.34 -10.24 -8.30
CA ASN A 370 -6.45 -11.34 -7.94
C ASN A 370 -7.16 -12.71 -7.92
N SER A 371 -8.41 -12.79 -7.47
CA SER A 371 -9.16 -14.04 -7.44
C SER A 371 -9.86 -14.35 -8.77
N LEU A 372 -10.53 -13.36 -9.37
CA LEU A 372 -11.31 -13.54 -10.58
C LEU A 372 -10.44 -13.83 -11.81
N TRP A 373 -9.22 -13.31 -11.84
CA TRP A 373 -8.23 -13.56 -12.88
C TRP A 373 -7.90 -15.05 -13.01
N PHE A 374 -7.66 -15.73 -11.88
CA PHE A 374 -7.44 -17.19 -11.87
C PHE A 374 -8.63 -17.95 -12.42
N VAL A 375 -9.82 -17.61 -11.94
CA VAL A 375 -11.05 -18.27 -12.35
C VAL A 375 -11.26 -18.11 -13.85
N PHE A 376 -11.07 -16.90 -14.39
CA PHE A 376 -11.21 -16.64 -15.83
C PHE A 376 -10.20 -17.44 -16.66
N LEU A 377 -8.94 -17.50 -16.25
CA LEU A 377 -7.89 -18.25 -16.96
C LEU A 377 -8.18 -19.76 -16.98
N SER A 378 -8.74 -20.31 -15.90
CA SER A 378 -9.06 -21.74 -15.76
C SER A 378 -10.40 -22.15 -16.33
N THR A 379 -11.33 -21.19 -16.50
CA THR A 379 -12.69 -21.48 -17.04
C THR A 379 -12.60 -22.15 -18.40
N PRO A 380 -13.37 -23.23 -18.66
CA PRO A 380 -13.43 -23.93 -19.94
C PRO A 380 -13.79 -22.99 -21.10
N ARG A 381 -13.33 -23.34 -22.28
CA ARG A 381 -13.69 -22.64 -23.53
C ARG A 381 -15.06 -23.08 -24.01
N TYR A 382 -15.81 -22.16 -24.61
CA TYR A 382 -17.05 -22.50 -25.31
C TYR A 382 -16.76 -23.35 -26.56
N VAL A 383 -17.53 -24.43 -26.74
CA VAL A 383 -17.44 -25.34 -27.90
C VAL A 383 -18.67 -25.10 -28.78
N PRO A 384 -18.50 -24.67 -30.04
CA PRO A 384 -19.61 -24.54 -30.98
C PRO A 384 -20.32 -25.89 -31.24
N HIS A 385 -21.64 -25.89 -31.38
CA HIS A 385 -22.44 -27.10 -31.58
C HIS A 385 -22.05 -27.91 -32.83
N GLU A 386 -21.51 -27.28 -33.85
CA GLU A 386 -21.06 -27.95 -35.09
C GLU A 386 -19.90 -28.94 -34.87
N GLN A 387 -19.20 -28.88 -33.75
CA GLN A 387 -18.06 -29.75 -33.40
C GLN A 387 -18.47 -30.94 -32.50
N THR A 388 -19.74 -31.14 -32.21
CA THR A 388 -20.21 -32.12 -31.21
C THR A 388 -20.86 -33.33 -31.88
N ASN A 389 -20.10 -34.42 -32.07
CA ASN A 389 -20.60 -35.65 -32.72
C ASN A 389 -21.23 -36.68 -31.75
N ASN A 390 -21.24 -36.46 -30.41
CA ASN A 390 -21.54 -37.54 -29.44
C ASN A 390 -22.69 -37.25 -28.45
N GLY A 391 -23.68 -36.44 -28.75
CA GLY A 391 -24.91 -36.29 -27.92
C GLY A 391 -24.72 -35.75 -26.49
N THR A 392 -23.47 -35.58 -26.02
CA THR A 392 -23.14 -34.95 -24.73
C THR A 392 -22.92 -33.45 -24.93
N ASN A 393 -23.58 -32.62 -24.11
CA ASN A 393 -23.40 -31.18 -24.18
C ASN A 393 -21.99 -30.79 -23.60
N PRO A 394 -21.02 -30.44 -24.46
CA PRO A 394 -19.67 -30.11 -24.01
C PRO A 394 -19.61 -28.81 -23.17
N ASN A 395 -20.67 -27.99 -23.22
CA ASN A 395 -20.81 -26.73 -22.51
C ASN A 395 -21.58 -26.87 -21.18
N SER A 396 -21.87 -28.11 -20.75
CA SER A 396 -22.61 -28.36 -19.50
C SER A 396 -21.89 -27.76 -18.28
N SER A 397 -20.55 -27.76 -18.27
CA SER A 397 -19.74 -27.17 -17.22
C SER A 397 -19.88 -25.64 -17.14
N LEU A 398 -20.16 -24.95 -18.23
CA LEU A 398 -20.42 -23.50 -18.28
C LEU A 398 -21.85 -23.15 -17.84
N GLY A 399 -22.76 -24.12 -17.80
CA GLY A 399 -24.14 -23.95 -17.38
C GLY A 399 -25.01 -23.14 -18.34
N VAL A 400 -24.59 -22.99 -19.60
CA VAL A 400 -25.38 -22.30 -20.63
C VAL A 400 -26.51 -23.20 -21.18
N PRO A 401 -27.64 -22.61 -21.62
CA PRO A 401 -28.69 -23.34 -22.28
C PRO A 401 -28.21 -24.11 -23.53
N PRO A 402 -28.80 -25.24 -23.89
CA PRO A 402 -28.40 -26.01 -25.08
C PRO A 402 -28.46 -25.20 -26.39
N ASP A 403 -29.44 -24.32 -26.51
CA ASP A 403 -29.66 -23.50 -27.71
C ASP A 403 -28.86 -22.21 -27.75
N TYR A 404 -27.93 -22.01 -26.79
CA TYR A 404 -27.15 -20.79 -26.70
C TYR A 404 -26.24 -20.62 -27.91
N LYS A 405 -26.30 -19.42 -28.53
CA LYS A 405 -25.39 -18.99 -29.59
C LYS A 405 -24.70 -17.70 -29.18
N PRO A 406 -23.37 -17.62 -29.28
CA PRO A 406 -22.62 -16.40 -28.93
C PRO A 406 -22.90 -15.29 -29.95
N HIS A 407 -23.09 -14.07 -29.45
CA HIS A 407 -23.25 -12.86 -30.24
C HIS A 407 -22.20 -11.80 -29.80
N PRO A 408 -20.93 -11.89 -30.24
CA PRO A 408 -19.93 -10.85 -29.96
C PRO A 408 -20.41 -9.48 -30.47
N PRO A 409 -20.01 -8.34 -29.85
CA PRO A 409 -18.89 -8.22 -28.89
C PRO A 409 -19.29 -8.25 -27.40
N PHE A 410 -20.55 -8.44 -27.03
CA PHE A 410 -20.96 -8.36 -25.62
C PHE A 410 -21.62 -9.63 -25.07
N SER A 411 -22.11 -10.50 -25.93
CA SER A 411 -22.76 -11.73 -25.53
C SER A 411 -21.98 -12.97 -26.01
N TRP A 412 -21.08 -13.45 -25.17
CA TRP A 412 -20.35 -14.71 -25.35
C TRP A 412 -19.94 -15.26 -23.98
N THR A 413 -19.53 -16.54 -23.93
CA THR A 413 -19.18 -17.24 -22.71
C THR A 413 -17.91 -18.07 -22.88
N GLY A 414 -17.35 -18.52 -21.75
CA GLY A 414 -16.13 -19.31 -21.70
C GLY A 414 -14.89 -18.49 -21.36
N GLY A 415 -13.87 -19.19 -20.88
CA GLY A 415 -12.56 -18.64 -20.54
C GLY A 415 -11.45 -19.14 -21.45
N LEU A 416 -10.23 -19.36 -20.89
CA LEU A 416 -9.06 -19.77 -21.65
C LEU A 416 -8.68 -21.24 -21.45
N ALA A 417 -9.30 -21.96 -20.50
CA ALA A 417 -9.02 -23.35 -20.13
C ALA A 417 -7.52 -23.63 -19.87
N LEU A 418 -6.77 -22.64 -19.31
CA LEU A 418 -5.35 -22.80 -19.07
C LEU A 418 -5.07 -23.78 -17.92
N PRO A 419 -4.11 -24.70 -18.09
CA PRO A 419 -3.66 -25.57 -17.00
C PRO A 419 -2.92 -24.79 -15.92
N PRO A 420 -2.83 -25.31 -14.68
CA PRO A 420 -2.23 -24.63 -13.53
C PRO A 420 -0.80 -24.11 -13.80
N ALA A 421 0.02 -24.87 -14.52
CA ALA A 421 1.38 -24.46 -14.87
C ALA A 421 1.42 -23.17 -15.73
N LYS A 422 0.51 -23.02 -16.71
CA LYS A 422 0.41 -21.82 -17.54
C LYS A 422 -0.20 -20.64 -16.78
N ILE A 423 -1.10 -20.91 -15.84
CA ILE A 423 -1.61 -19.88 -14.92
C ILE A 423 -0.47 -19.36 -14.05
N GLY A 424 0.39 -20.26 -13.53
CA GLY A 424 1.60 -19.87 -12.80
C GLY A 424 2.53 -18.96 -13.62
N THR A 425 2.69 -19.24 -14.91
CA THR A 425 3.46 -18.37 -15.83
C THR A 425 2.86 -16.97 -15.95
N ALA A 426 1.54 -16.86 -16.10
CA ALA A 426 0.86 -15.56 -16.16
C ALA A 426 1.05 -14.73 -14.86
N LEU A 427 1.08 -15.40 -13.71
CA LEU A 427 1.37 -14.75 -12.43
C LEU A 427 2.84 -14.33 -12.28
N ALA A 428 3.76 -15.17 -12.75
CA ALA A 428 5.18 -14.82 -12.77
C ALA A 428 5.42 -13.57 -13.61
N ILE A 429 4.77 -13.44 -14.77
CA ILE A 429 4.79 -12.23 -15.60
C ILE A 429 4.31 -11.02 -14.78
N LEU A 430 3.17 -11.15 -14.10
CA LEU A 430 2.62 -10.09 -13.24
C LEU A 430 3.62 -9.66 -12.16
N GLY A 431 4.26 -10.62 -11.50
CA GLY A 431 5.25 -10.35 -10.45
C GLY A 431 6.51 -9.66 -10.99
N VAL A 432 7.09 -10.18 -12.08
CA VAL A 432 8.32 -9.63 -12.69
C VAL A 432 8.08 -8.23 -13.24
N VAL A 433 7.00 -8.02 -13.99
CA VAL A 433 6.62 -6.69 -14.51
C VAL A 433 6.39 -5.73 -13.34
N GLY A 434 5.69 -6.16 -12.28
CA GLY A 434 5.43 -5.34 -11.10
C GLY A 434 6.71 -4.87 -10.41
N ILE A 435 7.65 -5.78 -10.15
CA ILE A 435 8.93 -5.44 -9.52
C ILE A 435 9.74 -4.50 -10.41
N SER A 436 9.83 -4.78 -11.71
CA SER A 436 10.56 -3.95 -12.67
C SER A 436 10.02 -2.52 -12.73
N LEU A 437 8.69 -2.36 -12.81
CA LEU A 437 8.04 -1.06 -12.81
C LEU A 437 8.24 -0.31 -11.49
N GLN A 438 8.18 -1.02 -10.36
CA GLN A 438 8.36 -0.43 -9.03
C GLN A 438 9.79 0.09 -8.80
N LEU A 439 10.79 -0.64 -9.29
CA LEU A 439 12.18 -0.24 -9.09
C LEU A 439 12.63 0.84 -10.08
N LEU A 440 12.24 0.71 -11.37
CA LEU A 440 12.79 1.52 -12.45
C LEU A 440 11.93 2.75 -12.78
N LEU A 441 10.61 2.58 -12.82
CA LEU A 441 9.70 3.58 -13.39
C LEU A 441 9.01 4.42 -12.31
N TYR A 442 8.51 3.78 -11.25
CA TYR A 442 7.74 4.45 -10.22
C TYR A 442 8.46 5.64 -9.57
N PRO A 443 9.73 5.52 -9.12
CA PRO A 443 10.38 6.63 -8.44
C PRO A 443 10.59 7.85 -9.32
N LYS A 444 10.88 7.65 -10.62
CA LYS A 444 11.10 8.73 -11.58
C LYS A 444 9.81 9.47 -11.92
N ILE A 445 8.74 8.71 -12.17
CA ILE A 445 7.44 9.29 -12.59
C ILE A 445 6.72 9.92 -11.39
N SER A 446 6.67 9.23 -10.24
CA SER A 446 6.04 9.75 -9.02
C SER A 446 6.69 11.04 -8.54
N PHE A 447 8.02 11.16 -8.69
CA PHE A 447 8.74 12.38 -8.39
C PHE A 447 8.33 13.55 -9.30
N ARG A 448 8.19 13.30 -10.62
CA ARG A 448 7.85 14.36 -11.58
C ARG A 448 6.38 14.79 -11.50
N LEU A 449 5.48 13.86 -11.34
CA LEU A 449 4.02 14.12 -11.37
C LEU A 449 3.45 14.49 -9.98
N GLY A 450 4.17 14.17 -8.91
CA GLY A 450 3.65 14.26 -7.55
C GLY A 450 2.70 13.10 -7.19
N THR A 451 2.40 12.96 -5.90
CA THR A 451 1.64 11.82 -5.36
C THR A 451 0.19 11.80 -5.85
N VAL A 452 -0.51 12.93 -5.75
CA VAL A 452 -1.94 13.03 -6.11
C VAL A 452 -2.17 12.83 -7.60
N THR A 453 -1.36 13.47 -8.46
CA THR A 453 -1.49 13.33 -9.92
C THR A 453 -1.19 11.91 -10.36
N SER A 454 -0.12 11.30 -9.84
CA SER A 454 0.22 9.90 -10.11
C SER A 454 -0.90 8.94 -9.67
N PHE A 455 -1.51 9.21 -8.52
CA PHE A 455 -2.65 8.45 -8.01
C PHE A 455 -3.85 8.54 -8.96
N ARG A 456 -4.29 9.76 -9.30
CA ARG A 456 -5.45 10.00 -10.17
C ARG A 456 -5.26 9.37 -11.56
N LEU A 457 -4.08 9.54 -12.16
CA LEU A 457 -3.78 8.97 -13.47
C LEU A 457 -3.79 7.43 -13.43
N SER A 458 -3.23 6.84 -12.38
CA SER A 458 -3.21 5.38 -12.22
C SER A 458 -4.61 4.78 -12.04
N LEU A 459 -5.53 5.49 -11.36
CA LEU A 459 -6.90 5.02 -11.19
C LEU A 459 -7.66 4.91 -12.53
N CYS A 460 -7.36 5.76 -13.51
CA CYS A 460 -7.98 5.72 -14.83
C CYS A 460 -7.57 4.48 -15.66
N LEU A 461 -6.45 3.83 -15.35
CA LEU A 461 -5.98 2.64 -16.07
C LEU A 461 -6.73 1.36 -15.69
N PHE A 462 -7.28 1.28 -14.47
CA PHE A 462 -7.97 0.08 -14.00
C PHE A 462 -9.25 -0.23 -14.80
N PRO A 463 -10.18 0.73 -15.04
CA PRO A 463 -11.35 0.47 -15.85
C PRO A 463 -10.99 -0.08 -17.24
N LEU A 464 -9.97 0.48 -17.88
CA LEU A 464 -9.48 0.03 -19.18
C LEU A 464 -8.98 -1.42 -19.12
N ALA A 465 -8.14 -1.76 -18.14
CA ALA A 465 -7.63 -3.12 -17.98
C ALA A 465 -8.77 -4.13 -17.80
N TYR A 466 -9.71 -3.83 -16.89
CA TYR A 466 -10.83 -4.74 -16.60
C TYR A 466 -11.81 -4.87 -17.76
N PHE A 467 -12.04 -3.80 -18.50
CA PHE A 467 -12.88 -3.84 -19.70
C PHE A 467 -12.30 -4.77 -20.75
N LEU A 468 -10.97 -4.80 -20.91
CA LEU A 468 -10.27 -5.60 -21.91
C LEU A 468 -10.16 -7.09 -21.58
N VAL A 469 -10.17 -7.48 -20.29
CA VAL A 469 -9.98 -8.89 -19.86
C VAL A 469 -10.89 -9.89 -20.57
N PRO A 470 -12.22 -9.71 -20.65
CA PRO A 470 -13.09 -10.71 -21.27
C PRO A 470 -12.75 -10.98 -22.74
N PHE A 471 -12.29 -9.96 -23.46
CA PHE A 471 -11.95 -10.06 -24.88
C PHE A 471 -10.75 -10.99 -25.15
N LEU A 472 -9.95 -11.34 -24.12
CA LEU A 472 -8.88 -12.34 -24.24
C LEU A 472 -9.42 -13.70 -24.71
N SER A 473 -10.68 -14.06 -24.38
CA SER A 473 -11.29 -15.31 -24.85
C SER A 473 -11.72 -15.28 -26.33
N LEU A 474 -11.78 -14.10 -26.94
CA LEU A 474 -12.07 -13.91 -28.37
C LEU A 474 -10.80 -13.81 -29.23
N VAL A 475 -9.60 -13.72 -28.61
CA VAL A 475 -8.34 -13.67 -29.34
C VAL A 475 -8.13 -14.95 -30.14
N PRO A 476 -7.76 -14.88 -31.43
CA PRO A 476 -7.44 -16.06 -32.23
C PRO A 476 -6.35 -16.91 -31.58
N THR A 477 -6.59 -18.20 -31.47
CA THR A 477 -5.70 -19.18 -30.82
C THR A 477 -5.27 -20.23 -31.82
N THR A 478 -4.09 -20.82 -31.63
CA THR A 478 -3.59 -21.92 -32.46
C THR A 478 -4.22 -23.26 -32.13
N SER A 479 -4.83 -23.39 -30.92
CA SER A 479 -5.54 -24.59 -30.48
C SER A 479 -7.04 -24.45 -30.73
N THR A 480 -7.69 -25.55 -31.13
CA THR A 480 -9.13 -25.64 -31.26
C THR A 480 -9.81 -25.93 -29.92
N SER A 481 -11.03 -25.39 -29.68
CA SER A 481 -11.84 -25.75 -28.53
C SER A 481 -12.19 -27.27 -28.58
N PRO A 482 -12.23 -28.01 -27.45
CA PRO A 482 -12.17 -27.57 -26.04
C PRO A 482 -10.75 -27.46 -25.45
N ALA A 483 -9.69 -27.72 -26.23
CA ALA A 483 -8.32 -27.67 -25.72
C ALA A 483 -7.96 -26.28 -25.17
N ALA A 484 -7.00 -26.25 -24.22
CA ALA A 484 -6.50 -25.01 -23.62
C ALA A 484 -6.06 -24.01 -24.69
N ALA A 485 -6.45 -22.75 -24.51
CA ALA A 485 -6.07 -21.67 -25.42
C ALA A 485 -4.53 -21.55 -25.51
N SER A 486 -4.02 -21.43 -26.74
CA SER A 486 -2.58 -21.34 -26.99
C SER A 486 -2.30 -20.44 -28.20
N GLY A 487 -1.07 -19.98 -28.31
CA GLY A 487 -0.60 -19.15 -29.42
C GLY A 487 0.07 -17.86 -28.95
N PRO A 488 0.98 -17.31 -29.78
CA PRO A 488 1.75 -16.11 -29.40
C PRO A 488 0.88 -14.88 -29.25
N LEU A 489 -0.15 -14.72 -30.11
CA LEU A 489 -1.07 -13.57 -30.04
C LEU A 489 -1.83 -13.50 -28.72
N LEU A 490 -2.29 -14.66 -28.19
CA LEU A 490 -2.94 -14.76 -26.88
C LEU A 490 -1.99 -14.30 -25.77
N TRP A 491 -0.75 -14.78 -25.75
CA TRP A 491 0.22 -14.42 -24.72
C TRP A 491 0.60 -12.94 -24.79
N ILE A 492 0.76 -12.38 -25.98
CA ILE A 492 0.98 -10.94 -26.16
C ILE A 492 -0.20 -10.14 -25.59
N SER A 493 -1.44 -10.56 -25.89
CA SER A 493 -2.64 -9.91 -25.36
C SER A 493 -2.73 -10.00 -23.84
N ILE A 494 -2.41 -11.15 -23.25
CA ILE A 494 -2.32 -11.33 -21.79
C ILE A 494 -1.28 -10.37 -21.19
N VAL A 495 -0.09 -10.29 -21.78
CA VAL A 495 0.97 -9.40 -21.32
C VAL A 495 0.53 -7.94 -21.38
N ILE A 496 -0.13 -7.50 -22.45
CA ILE A 496 -0.61 -6.12 -22.60
C ILE A 496 -1.62 -5.78 -21.49
N VAL A 497 -2.63 -6.63 -21.26
CA VAL A 497 -3.64 -6.41 -20.22
C VAL A 497 -3.00 -6.38 -18.84
N LEU A 498 -2.08 -7.31 -18.56
CA LEU A 498 -1.35 -7.35 -17.30
C LEU A 498 -0.44 -6.13 -17.12
N CYS A 499 0.24 -5.65 -18.17
CA CYS A 499 1.05 -4.44 -18.10
C CYS A 499 0.22 -3.22 -17.72
N ILE A 500 -0.97 -3.04 -18.30
CA ILE A 500 -1.88 -1.94 -17.95
C ILE A 500 -2.29 -2.04 -16.48
N GLN A 501 -2.76 -3.21 -16.05
CA GLN A 501 -3.22 -3.45 -14.69
C GLN A 501 -2.10 -3.30 -13.65
N VAL A 502 -0.91 -3.86 -13.92
CA VAL A 502 0.23 -3.79 -13.02
C VAL A 502 0.78 -2.37 -12.93
N THR A 503 0.81 -1.63 -14.04
CA THR A 503 1.18 -0.21 -14.03
C THR A 503 0.23 0.58 -13.14
N ALA A 504 -1.08 0.44 -13.32
CA ALA A 504 -2.08 1.07 -12.47
C ALA A 504 -1.84 0.77 -10.99
N ARG A 505 -1.65 -0.49 -10.63
CA ARG A 505 -1.42 -0.96 -9.27
C ARG A 505 -0.11 -0.44 -8.67
N THR A 506 0.96 -0.39 -9.47
CA THR A 506 2.29 0.06 -9.05
C THR A 506 2.28 1.52 -8.59
N PHE A 507 1.48 2.37 -9.24
CA PHE A 507 1.34 3.77 -8.85
C PHE A 507 0.26 3.98 -7.78
N ALA A 508 -0.88 3.31 -7.88
CA ALA A 508 -2.00 3.53 -6.97
C ALA A 508 -1.72 3.09 -5.53
N LEU A 509 -1.11 1.91 -5.31
CA LEU A 509 -0.97 1.35 -3.96
C LEU A 509 0.00 2.15 -3.06
N PRO A 510 1.20 2.56 -3.51
CA PRO A 510 2.07 3.39 -2.69
C PRO A 510 1.49 4.79 -2.49
N ALA A 511 0.94 5.39 -3.55
CA ALA A 511 0.32 6.71 -3.47
C ALA A 511 -0.83 6.75 -2.47
N THR A 512 -1.72 5.75 -2.50
CA THR A 512 -2.82 5.64 -1.52
C THR A 512 -2.31 5.53 -0.07
N ALA A 513 -1.20 4.82 0.18
CA ALA A 513 -0.62 4.72 1.51
C ALA A 513 -0.09 6.06 2.00
N ILE A 514 0.57 6.83 1.12
CA ILE A 514 1.05 8.18 1.39
C ILE A 514 -0.12 9.13 1.64
N LEU A 515 -1.16 9.07 0.80
CA LEU A 515 -2.34 9.95 0.91
C LEU A 515 -3.13 9.69 2.19
N ILE A 516 -3.26 8.43 2.65
CA ILE A 516 -3.86 8.10 3.94
C ILE A 516 -3.02 8.68 5.09
N ASN A 517 -1.68 8.57 4.99
CA ASN A 517 -0.77 9.13 5.97
C ASN A 517 -0.90 10.66 6.04
N ASN A 518 -0.89 11.33 4.89
CA ASN A 518 -0.93 12.79 4.79
C ASN A 518 -2.34 13.37 5.08
N ALA A 519 -3.40 12.58 4.90
CA ALA A 519 -4.76 12.96 5.28
C ALA A 519 -5.01 12.83 6.79
N CYS A 520 -4.07 12.28 7.57
CA CYS A 520 -4.21 12.17 9.01
C CYS A 520 -4.35 13.56 9.64
N PRO A 521 -5.43 13.84 10.41
CA PRO A 521 -5.68 15.18 10.93
C PRO A 521 -4.71 15.58 12.05
N HIS A 522 -4.11 14.60 12.77
CA HIS A 522 -3.17 14.85 13.86
C HIS A 522 -2.27 13.64 14.11
N PRO A 523 -0.97 13.81 14.38
CA PRO A 523 -0.02 12.71 14.59
C PRO A 523 -0.41 11.73 15.71
N SER A 524 -1.10 12.19 16.77
CA SER A 524 -1.51 11.34 17.90
C SER A 524 -2.51 10.22 17.54
N VAL A 525 -3.17 10.32 16.38
CA VAL A 525 -4.17 9.33 15.92
C VAL A 525 -3.74 8.59 14.65
N LEU A 526 -2.46 8.69 14.27
CA LEU A 526 -1.94 8.12 13.02
C LEU A 526 -2.13 6.60 12.94
N GLY A 527 -1.88 5.87 14.01
CA GLY A 527 -2.12 4.42 14.08
C GLY A 527 -3.60 4.08 13.93
N SER A 528 -4.50 4.87 14.55
CA SER A 528 -5.95 4.70 14.41
C SER A 528 -6.40 4.95 12.97
N VAL A 529 -5.87 5.97 12.29
CA VAL A 529 -6.16 6.27 10.87
C VAL A 529 -5.69 5.12 9.97
N HIS A 530 -4.47 4.62 10.15
CA HIS A 530 -3.99 3.46 9.41
C HIS A 530 -4.76 2.17 9.73
N GLY A 531 -5.19 1.98 10.99
CA GLY A 531 -6.07 0.90 11.40
C GLY A 531 -7.44 0.94 10.71
N LEU A 532 -8.07 2.13 10.63
CA LEU A 532 -9.30 2.36 9.87
C LEU A 532 -9.12 2.08 8.38
N GLY A 533 -8.03 2.57 7.78
CA GLY A 533 -7.69 2.30 6.38
C GLY A 533 -7.51 0.81 6.11
N GLN A 534 -6.84 0.08 7.03
CA GLN A 534 -6.68 -1.37 6.93
C GLN A 534 -8.03 -2.10 7.08
N SER A 535 -8.88 -1.66 8.00
CA SER A 535 -10.23 -2.20 8.18
C SER A 535 -11.06 -2.02 6.89
N ALA A 536 -11.11 -0.81 6.35
CA ALA A 536 -11.80 -0.52 5.09
C ALA A 536 -11.28 -1.41 3.93
N SER A 537 -9.96 -1.54 3.79
CA SER A 537 -9.34 -2.41 2.79
C SER A 537 -9.72 -3.88 2.96
N SER A 538 -9.76 -4.37 4.20
CA SER A 538 -10.11 -5.77 4.49
C SER A 538 -11.59 -6.06 4.22
N ALA A 539 -12.49 -5.13 4.55
CA ALA A 539 -13.91 -5.22 4.20
C ALA A 539 -14.09 -5.30 2.67
N ALA A 540 -13.44 -4.40 1.94
CA ALA A 540 -13.51 -4.36 0.48
C ALA A 540 -12.99 -5.65 -0.17
N ARG A 541 -11.87 -6.20 0.34
CA ARG A 541 -11.29 -7.48 -0.12
C ARG A 541 -12.11 -8.70 0.28
N THR A 542 -13.03 -8.58 1.22
CA THR A 542 -13.98 -9.63 1.58
C THR A 542 -15.22 -9.56 0.69
N ILE A 543 -15.82 -8.39 0.58
CA ILE A 543 -17.09 -8.20 -0.14
C ILE A 543 -16.89 -8.29 -1.66
N GLY A 544 -15.85 -7.64 -2.18
CA GLY A 544 -15.59 -7.54 -3.62
C GLY A 544 -15.54 -8.91 -4.33
N PRO A 545 -14.65 -9.83 -3.92
CA PRO A 545 -14.56 -11.16 -4.51
C PRO A 545 -15.87 -11.97 -4.39
N LEU A 546 -16.57 -11.91 -3.25
CA LEU A 546 -17.85 -12.64 -3.07
C LEU A 546 -18.90 -12.20 -4.09
N VAL A 547 -19.11 -10.88 -4.20
CA VAL A 547 -20.13 -10.32 -5.10
C VAL A 547 -19.77 -10.56 -6.57
N LEU A 548 -18.52 -10.24 -6.95
CA LEU A 548 -18.11 -10.29 -8.34
C LEU A 548 -17.86 -11.71 -8.85
N SER A 549 -17.45 -12.65 -7.99
CA SER A 549 -17.41 -14.08 -8.36
C SER A 549 -18.82 -14.67 -8.56
N TYR A 550 -19.78 -14.27 -7.73
CA TYR A 550 -21.17 -14.63 -7.95
C TYR A 550 -21.68 -14.11 -9.31
N LEU A 551 -21.43 -12.82 -9.61
CA LEU A 551 -21.79 -12.22 -10.89
C LEU A 551 -21.08 -12.90 -12.07
N TYR A 552 -19.86 -13.39 -11.89
CA TYR A 552 -19.14 -14.15 -12.90
C TYR A 552 -19.86 -15.45 -13.24
N GLY A 553 -20.27 -16.21 -12.23
CA GLY A 553 -21.07 -17.41 -12.42
C GLY A 553 -22.42 -17.15 -13.10
N VAL A 554 -23.11 -16.05 -12.74
CA VAL A 554 -24.34 -15.60 -13.42
C VAL A 554 -24.03 -15.24 -14.88
N GLY A 555 -22.93 -14.53 -15.13
CA GLY A 555 -22.49 -14.15 -16.48
C GLY A 555 -22.21 -15.34 -17.37
N LEU A 556 -21.52 -16.36 -16.84
CA LEU A 556 -21.28 -17.63 -17.59
C LEU A 556 -22.59 -18.28 -18.01
N ARG A 557 -23.55 -18.47 -17.08
CA ARG A 557 -24.85 -19.09 -17.36
C ARG A 557 -25.71 -18.30 -18.33
N LYS A 558 -25.63 -16.95 -18.28
CA LYS A 558 -26.37 -16.07 -19.19
C LYS A 558 -25.66 -15.83 -20.53
N GLY A 559 -24.48 -16.42 -20.72
CA GLY A 559 -23.71 -16.22 -21.95
C GLY A 559 -23.05 -14.84 -22.06
N VAL A 560 -22.72 -14.22 -20.94
CA VAL A 560 -22.07 -12.90 -20.88
C VAL A 560 -20.89 -12.96 -19.93
N VAL A 561 -19.77 -13.55 -20.36
CA VAL A 561 -18.55 -13.71 -19.52
C VAL A 561 -18.00 -12.37 -19.04
N GLY A 562 -18.22 -11.29 -19.79
CA GLY A 562 -17.80 -9.94 -19.44
C GLY A 562 -18.57 -9.29 -18.30
N LEU A 563 -19.73 -9.84 -17.88
CA LEU A 563 -20.62 -9.20 -16.90
C LEU A 563 -19.87 -8.75 -15.62
N SER A 564 -19.17 -9.67 -14.97
CA SER A 564 -18.43 -9.37 -13.75
C SER A 564 -17.28 -8.40 -13.98
N TRP A 565 -16.59 -8.53 -15.09
CA TRP A 565 -15.45 -7.68 -15.46
C TRP A 565 -15.86 -6.24 -15.75
N TRP A 566 -16.98 -6.06 -16.46
CA TRP A 566 -17.53 -4.74 -16.77
C TRP A 566 -18.15 -4.08 -15.54
N CYS A 567 -18.80 -4.85 -14.66
CA CYS A 567 -19.22 -4.36 -13.35
C CYS A 567 -18.01 -3.90 -12.53
N MET A 568 -16.90 -4.67 -12.54
CA MET A 568 -15.66 -4.29 -11.87
C MET A 568 -15.01 -3.04 -12.50
N ALA A 569 -15.07 -2.89 -13.83
CA ALA A 569 -14.63 -1.68 -14.51
C ALA A 569 -15.47 -0.46 -14.09
N GLY A 570 -16.80 -0.60 -14.00
CA GLY A 570 -17.69 0.44 -13.47
C GLY A 570 -17.35 0.82 -12.03
N PHE A 571 -17.13 -0.18 -11.17
CA PHE A 571 -16.72 0.03 -9.79
C PHE A 571 -15.37 0.76 -9.67
N ALA A 572 -14.40 0.40 -10.52
CA ALA A 572 -13.11 1.09 -10.59
C ALA A 572 -13.25 2.53 -11.13
N THR A 573 -14.20 2.78 -12.05
CA THR A 573 -14.50 4.14 -12.54
C THR A 573 -15.06 5.02 -11.41
N ILE A 574 -15.97 4.49 -10.59
CA ILE A 574 -16.47 5.20 -9.40
C ILE A 574 -15.30 5.50 -8.45
N GLY A 575 -14.36 4.56 -8.28
CA GLY A 575 -13.13 4.75 -7.51
C GLY A 575 -12.24 5.86 -8.07
N ALA A 576 -12.10 5.94 -9.39
CA ALA A 576 -11.35 7.01 -10.06
C ALA A 576 -12.02 8.37 -9.85
N MET A 577 -13.35 8.45 -9.93
CA MET A 577 -14.11 9.68 -9.63
C MET A 577 -13.94 10.11 -8.17
N ALA A 578 -14.03 9.19 -7.21
CA ALA A 578 -13.75 9.49 -5.80
C ALA A 578 -12.32 10.00 -5.60
N GLY A 579 -11.34 9.45 -6.32
CA GLY A 579 -9.94 9.89 -6.30
C GLY A 579 -9.71 11.33 -6.74
N LEU A 580 -10.63 11.94 -7.51
CA LEU A 580 -10.53 13.35 -7.92
C LEU A 580 -10.70 14.31 -6.73
N PHE A 581 -11.43 13.92 -5.70
CA PHE A 581 -11.67 14.73 -4.51
C PHE A 581 -10.58 14.57 -3.43
N VAL A 582 -9.69 13.59 -3.57
CA VAL A 582 -8.57 13.37 -2.65
C VAL A 582 -7.55 14.49 -2.82
N LYS A 583 -7.14 15.09 -1.68
CA LYS A 583 -6.11 16.14 -1.63
C LYS A 583 -4.88 15.64 -0.88
N ASP A 584 -3.72 16.18 -1.22
CA ASP A 584 -2.51 15.95 -0.44
C ASP A 584 -2.58 16.80 0.83
N GLY A 585 -2.56 16.15 1.98
CA GLY A 585 -2.49 16.81 3.28
C GLY A 585 -1.05 16.94 3.76
N ASP A 586 -0.87 17.58 4.89
CA ASP A 586 0.42 17.71 5.58
C ASP A 586 0.58 16.77 6.79
N GLY A 587 -0.50 16.07 7.14
CA GLY A 587 -0.53 15.14 8.29
C GLY A 587 -0.80 15.83 9.63
N HIS A 588 -1.17 17.13 9.61
CA HIS A 588 -1.43 17.93 10.79
C HIS A 588 -2.50 19.02 10.51
N GLU A 589 -3.67 18.58 10.01
CA GLU A 589 -4.78 19.47 9.64
C GLU A 589 -5.42 20.15 10.86
N ILE A 590 -5.39 19.48 12.03
CA ILE A 590 -5.99 19.98 13.28
C ILE A 590 -4.89 20.21 14.31
N TRP A 591 -4.82 21.45 14.81
CA TRP A 591 -3.93 21.87 15.89
C TRP A 591 -4.69 21.84 17.22
N LEU A 592 -4.05 21.31 18.25
CA LEU A 592 -4.56 21.36 19.63
C LEU A 592 -4.08 22.65 20.31
N GLU A 593 -4.83 23.10 21.33
CA GLU A 593 -4.46 24.31 22.09
C GLU A 593 -3.05 24.19 22.66
N GLY A 594 -2.21 25.20 22.40
CA GLY A 594 -0.82 25.29 22.83
C GLY A 594 0.23 24.70 21.87
N GLU A 595 -0.17 23.88 20.86
CA GLU A 595 0.80 23.30 19.92
C GLU A 595 1.39 24.31 18.94
N LYS A 596 0.62 25.32 18.53
CA LYS A 596 1.10 26.38 17.62
C LYS A 596 2.17 27.23 18.28
N GLU A 597 1.99 27.55 19.56
CA GLU A 597 2.96 28.34 20.33
C GLU A 597 4.28 27.56 20.52
N GLU A 598 4.19 26.25 20.75
CA GLU A 598 5.37 25.39 20.89
C GLU A 598 6.16 25.26 19.58
N GLU A 599 5.51 25.20 18.42
CA GLU A 599 6.18 25.10 17.12
C GLU A 599 6.83 26.45 16.72
N GLU A 600 6.17 27.57 17.01
CA GLU A 600 6.74 28.92 16.80
C GLU A 600 7.98 29.15 17.67
N ASP A 601 7.97 28.67 18.92
CA ASP A 601 9.13 28.79 19.82
C ASP A 601 10.29 27.88 19.41
N GLN A 602 10.00 26.64 18.96
CA GLN A 602 11.02 25.74 18.40
C GLN A 602 11.61 26.30 17.10
N GLY A 603 10.78 26.93 16.26
CA GLY A 603 11.24 27.59 15.04
C GLY A 603 12.11 28.83 15.28
N LYS A 604 11.94 29.50 16.41
CA LYS A 604 12.81 30.61 16.83
C LYS A 604 14.16 30.11 17.37
N VAL A 605 14.17 29.01 18.13
CA VAL A 605 15.41 28.41 18.69
C VAL A 605 16.29 27.79 17.58
N GLN A 606 15.73 27.32 16.46
CA GLN A 606 16.52 26.81 15.33
C GLN A 606 17.08 27.90 14.40
N ARG A 607 16.67 29.14 14.55
CA ARG A 607 17.17 30.28 13.76
C ARG A 607 18.23 31.11 14.48
N HIS A 608 18.53 30.78 15.71
CA HIS A 608 19.64 31.30 16.51
C HIS A 608 20.70 30.21 16.70
#